data_2c40ad490e5f724c824628ff6ad3c9ac
#
_entry.id   2c40ad490e5f724c824628ff6ad3c9ac
#
_cell.length_a   1.000
_cell.length_b   1.000
_cell.length_c   1.000
_cell.angle_alpha   90.00
_cell.angle_beta   90.00
_cell.angle_gamma   90.00
#
_symmetry.space_group_name_H-M   'P 1'
#
loop_
_entity.id
_entity.type
_entity.pdbx_description
1 polymer ?
#
loop_
_entity_poly.entity_id
_entity_poly.type
_entity_poly.pdbx_seq_one_letter_code
_entity_poly.pdbx_strand_id
1 'polypeptide(L)'
;EYKSKPAQHSCKELQGMGIAPNVIVLRADGPVGSDIKRKISMFCNVRPDCVIENLTMPSLYECPLMLEAAGLTNVVARQLHLQTPPTDLTEWKELISRIATRSRNCKIALVGKYVKLHDAYLSVMESLYHAGFENESKVEIKWVDSETLVDQDRCAEEFADVDGIIVP
;
A
#
# COMPACT_ATOMS: atom_id res chain seq x y z
N GLU A 1 -15.12 0.37 17.25
CA GLU A 1 -16.37 0.15 16.50
C GLU A 1 -16.35 0.95 15.19
N TYR A 2 -16.58 0.28 14.06
CA TYR A 2 -16.65 0.95 12.76
C TYR A 2 -17.99 1.68 12.58
N LYS A 3 -17.95 2.85 11.92
CA LYS A 3 -19.14 3.68 11.66
C LYS A 3 -19.37 3.79 10.16
N SER A 4 -20.58 3.46 9.69
CA SER A 4 -20.96 3.55 8.27
C SER A 4 -21.31 4.97 7.80
N LYS A 5 -21.61 5.89 8.73
CA LYS A 5 -22.07 7.25 8.38
C LYS A 5 -21.08 8.06 7.51
N PRO A 6 -19.74 8.04 7.77
CA PRO A 6 -18.81 8.76 6.90
C PRO A 6 -18.87 8.29 5.44
N ALA A 7 -18.88 6.98 5.20
CA ALA A 7 -18.98 6.42 3.84
C ALA A 7 -20.32 6.78 3.18
N GLN A 8 -21.42 6.73 3.94
CA GLN A 8 -22.74 7.15 3.44
C GLN A 8 -22.77 8.63 3.06
N HIS A 9 -22.14 9.49 3.87
CA HIS A 9 -22.05 10.93 3.59
C HIS A 9 -21.24 11.19 2.32
N SER A 10 -20.06 10.60 2.19
CA SER A 10 -19.24 10.73 0.98
C SER A 10 -19.98 10.27 -0.29
N CYS A 11 -20.71 9.15 -0.18
CA CYS A 11 -21.54 8.66 -1.29
C CYS A 11 -22.66 9.64 -1.65
N LYS A 12 -23.34 10.20 -0.65
CA LYS A 12 -24.41 11.18 -0.85
C LYS A 12 -23.91 12.46 -1.52
N GLU A 13 -22.75 12.95 -1.12
CA GLU A 13 -22.11 14.13 -1.75
C GLU A 13 -21.80 13.84 -3.23
N LEU A 14 -21.24 12.67 -3.53
CA LEU A 14 -20.96 12.26 -4.90
C LEU A 14 -22.25 12.17 -5.75
N GLN A 15 -23.30 11.57 -5.19
CA GLN A 15 -24.61 11.47 -5.85
C GLN A 15 -25.26 12.85 -6.04
N GLY A 16 -25.05 13.79 -5.11
CA GLY A 16 -25.49 15.17 -5.24
C GLY A 16 -24.84 15.90 -6.42
N MET A 17 -23.67 15.47 -6.85
CA MET A 17 -23.00 15.95 -8.07
C MET A 17 -23.41 15.20 -9.34
N GLY A 18 -24.41 14.32 -9.26
CA GLY A 18 -24.92 13.55 -10.39
C GLY A 18 -24.12 12.27 -10.71
N ILE A 19 -23.23 11.84 -9.83
CA ILE A 19 -22.39 10.64 -10.02
C ILE A 19 -22.83 9.54 -9.06
N ALA A 20 -23.30 8.41 -9.59
CA ALA A 20 -23.64 7.24 -8.80
C ALA A 20 -22.46 6.24 -8.78
N PRO A 21 -21.93 5.86 -7.60
CA PRO A 21 -20.89 4.85 -7.54
C PRO A 21 -21.43 3.47 -7.91
N ASN A 22 -20.65 2.68 -8.64
CA ASN A 22 -20.95 1.29 -8.95
C ASN A 22 -20.33 0.32 -7.95
N VAL A 23 -19.18 0.69 -7.39
CA VAL A 23 -18.41 -0.08 -6.41
C VAL A 23 -17.96 0.85 -5.29
N ILE A 24 -18.03 0.38 -4.06
CA ILE A 24 -17.52 1.08 -2.89
C ILE A 24 -16.42 0.23 -2.27
N VAL A 25 -15.23 0.80 -2.14
CA VAL A 25 -14.09 0.17 -1.47
C VAL A 25 -13.93 0.78 -0.09
N LEU A 26 -14.07 -0.04 0.94
CA LEU A 26 -14.00 0.37 2.35
C LEU A 26 -12.58 0.18 2.87
N ARG A 27 -11.86 1.27 3.08
CA ARG A 27 -10.55 1.24 3.75
C ARG A 27 -10.75 1.12 5.25
N ALA A 28 -10.18 0.06 5.84
CA ALA A 28 -10.29 -0.23 7.28
C ALA A 28 -9.03 -0.95 7.79
N ASP A 29 -8.74 -0.83 9.08
CA ASP A 29 -7.60 -1.51 9.71
C ASP A 29 -7.87 -2.99 10.02
N GLY A 30 -9.12 -3.39 10.06
CA GLY A 30 -9.55 -4.77 10.28
C GLY A 30 -10.89 -5.06 9.62
N PRO A 31 -11.37 -6.32 9.69
CA PRO A 31 -12.58 -6.76 9.01
C PRO A 31 -13.80 -5.90 9.33
N VAL A 32 -14.52 -5.49 8.29
CA VAL A 32 -15.77 -4.75 8.40
C VAL A 32 -16.91 -5.76 8.47
N GLY A 33 -17.71 -5.71 9.52
CA GLY A 33 -18.81 -6.65 9.72
C GLY A 33 -19.87 -6.58 8.60
N SER A 34 -20.51 -7.71 8.34
CA SER A 34 -21.56 -7.86 7.31
C SER A 34 -22.71 -6.85 7.45
N ASP A 35 -23.05 -6.48 8.70
CA ASP A 35 -24.09 -5.49 8.97
C ASP A 35 -23.74 -4.10 8.48
N ILE A 36 -22.49 -3.68 8.61
CA ILE A 36 -22.00 -2.38 8.10
C ILE A 36 -21.97 -2.40 6.58
N LYS A 37 -21.46 -3.47 5.96
CA LYS A 37 -21.45 -3.64 4.49
C LYS A 37 -22.88 -3.59 3.94
N ARG A 38 -23.82 -4.27 4.58
CA ARG A 38 -25.24 -4.24 4.20
C ARG A 38 -25.86 -2.84 4.33
N LYS A 39 -25.56 -2.12 5.42
CA LYS A 39 -26.01 -0.72 5.59
C LYS A 39 -25.47 0.17 4.47
N ILE A 40 -24.17 0.09 4.17
CA ILE A 40 -23.55 0.89 3.10
C ILE A 40 -24.17 0.55 1.75
N SER A 41 -24.31 -0.73 1.41
CA SER A 41 -24.99 -1.19 0.19
C SER A 41 -26.38 -0.55 0.05
N MET A 42 -27.19 -0.64 1.09
CA MET A 42 -28.56 -0.12 1.09
C MET A 42 -28.60 1.41 0.98
N PHE A 43 -27.83 2.14 1.79
CA PHE A 43 -27.88 3.60 1.82
C PHE A 43 -27.19 4.27 0.64
N CYS A 44 -26.22 3.60 0.04
CA CYS A 44 -25.49 4.12 -1.13
C CYS A 44 -26.06 3.58 -2.46
N ASN A 45 -27.12 2.76 -2.41
CA ASN A 45 -27.76 2.16 -3.58
C ASN A 45 -26.80 1.40 -4.50
N VAL A 46 -25.91 0.62 -3.89
CA VAL A 46 -25.01 -0.31 -4.60
C VAL A 46 -25.33 -1.75 -4.22
N ARG A 47 -25.02 -2.70 -5.10
CA ARG A 47 -25.23 -4.12 -4.79
C ARG A 47 -24.36 -4.54 -3.59
N PRO A 48 -24.81 -5.49 -2.74
CA PRO A 48 -24.04 -5.95 -1.58
C PRO A 48 -22.65 -6.48 -1.94
N ASP A 49 -22.52 -7.16 -3.07
CA ASP A 49 -21.26 -7.69 -3.60
C ASP A 49 -20.33 -6.61 -4.20
N CYS A 50 -20.84 -5.39 -4.38
CA CYS A 50 -20.05 -4.23 -4.81
C CYS A 50 -19.51 -3.41 -3.63
N VAL A 51 -19.67 -3.86 -2.38
CA VAL A 51 -19.06 -3.27 -1.20
C VAL A 51 -17.86 -4.13 -0.80
N ILE A 52 -16.67 -3.68 -1.19
CA ILE A 52 -15.40 -4.41 -1.08
C ILE A 52 -14.61 -3.86 0.09
N GLU A 53 -13.97 -4.74 0.86
CA GLU A 53 -13.03 -4.34 1.91
C GLU A 53 -11.62 -4.14 1.32
N ASN A 54 -10.95 -3.10 1.77
CA ASN A 54 -9.52 -2.88 1.58
C ASN A 54 -8.88 -2.71 2.97
N LEU A 55 -8.33 -3.79 3.48
CA LEU A 55 -7.81 -3.86 4.85
C LEU A 55 -6.34 -3.44 4.90
N THR A 56 -5.89 -3.03 6.09
CA THR A 56 -4.47 -2.83 6.35
C THR A 56 -3.76 -4.18 6.28
N MET A 57 -2.78 -4.29 5.40
CA MET A 57 -1.96 -5.49 5.23
C MET A 57 -0.54 -5.25 5.77
N PRO A 58 0.18 -6.30 6.21
CA PRO A 58 1.57 -6.17 6.65
C PRO A 58 2.49 -5.61 5.56
N SER A 59 2.21 -5.95 4.31
CA SER A 59 2.88 -5.42 3.14
C SER A 59 1.86 -4.86 2.15
N LEU A 60 2.16 -3.69 1.58
CA LEU A 60 1.33 -3.10 0.52
C LEU A 60 1.18 -4.04 -0.68
N TYR A 61 2.20 -4.86 -0.95
CA TYR A 61 2.22 -5.84 -2.04
C TYR A 61 1.23 -7.00 -1.84
N GLU A 62 0.69 -7.20 -0.64
CA GLU A 62 -0.38 -8.18 -0.37
C GLU A 62 -1.78 -7.68 -0.77
N CYS A 63 -1.95 -6.35 -0.95
CA CYS A 63 -3.25 -5.76 -1.29
C CYS A 63 -3.90 -6.36 -2.55
N PRO A 64 -3.19 -6.64 -3.67
CA PRO A 64 -3.80 -7.26 -4.84
C PRO A 64 -4.40 -8.63 -4.54
N LEU A 65 -3.73 -9.47 -3.73
CA LEU A 65 -4.24 -10.78 -3.33
C LEU A 65 -5.49 -10.65 -2.47
N MET A 66 -5.50 -9.71 -1.53
CA MET A 66 -6.63 -9.44 -0.65
C MET A 66 -7.84 -8.93 -1.45
N LEU A 67 -7.65 -8.00 -2.38
CA LEU A 67 -8.72 -7.44 -3.21
C LEU A 67 -9.30 -8.48 -4.17
N GLU A 68 -8.44 -9.37 -4.73
CA GLU A 68 -8.90 -10.50 -5.55
C GLU A 68 -9.72 -11.48 -4.72
N ALA A 69 -9.25 -11.84 -3.53
CA ALA A 69 -10.00 -12.71 -2.60
C ALA A 69 -11.34 -12.09 -2.16
N ALA A 70 -11.42 -10.76 -2.08
CA ALA A 70 -12.65 -10.02 -1.83
C ALA A 70 -13.58 -9.93 -3.06
N GLY A 71 -13.16 -10.43 -4.23
CA GLY A 71 -13.94 -10.50 -5.46
C GLY A 71 -13.97 -9.22 -6.29
N LEU A 72 -13.05 -8.28 -6.05
CA LEU A 72 -13.04 -6.98 -6.75
C LEU A 72 -12.94 -7.13 -8.26
N THR A 73 -12.06 -7.99 -8.77
CA THR A 73 -11.88 -8.20 -10.22
C THR A 73 -13.17 -8.64 -10.90
N ASN A 74 -13.87 -9.62 -10.32
CA ASN A 74 -15.13 -10.11 -10.86
C ASN A 74 -16.23 -9.03 -10.85
N VAL A 75 -16.27 -8.24 -9.78
CA VAL A 75 -17.24 -7.13 -9.65
C VAL A 75 -16.95 -6.07 -10.71
N VAL A 76 -15.71 -5.65 -10.88
CA VAL A 76 -15.31 -4.64 -11.87
C VAL A 76 -15.55 -5.13 -13.30
N ALA A 77 -15.15 -6.37 -13.63
CA ALA A 77 -15.37 -6.95 -14.95
C ALA A 77 -16.87 -6.97 -15.29
N ARG A 78 -17.72 -7.37 -14.35
CA ARG A 78 -19.17 -7.36 -14.53
C ARG A 78 -19.73 -5.95 -14.73
N GLN A 79 -19.28 -4.97 -13.93
CA GLN A 79 -19.75 -3.57 -14.05
C GLN A 79 -19.34 -2.93 -15.37
N LEU A 80 -18.20 -3.32 -15.92
CA LEU A 80 -17.68 -2.84 -17.20
C LEU A 80 -18.12 -3.71 -18.39
N HIS A 81 -18.92 -4.76 -18.16
CA HIS A 81 -19.35 -5.73 -19.17
C HIS A 81 -18.20 -6.40 -19.91
N LEU A 82 -17.08 -6.62 -19.21
CA LEU A 82 -15.89 -7.28 -19.75
C LEU A 82 -15.99 -8.80 -19.58
N GLN A 83 -15.57 -9.53 -20.61
CA GLN A 83 -15.32 -10.97 -20.51
C GLN A 83 -13.80 -11.15 -20.31
N THR A 84 -13.42 -11.58 -19.12
CA THR A 84 -12.01 -11.78 -18.75
C THR A 84 -11.78 -13.23 -18.36
N PRO A 85 -10.61 -13.80 -18.67
CA PRO A 85 -10.24 -15.09 -18.10
C PRO A 85 -10.13 -14.97 -16.56
N PRO A 86 -10.12 -16.10 -15.83
CA PRO A 86 -9.79 -16.09 -14.41
C PRO A 86 -8.45 -15.39 -14.14
N THR A 87 -8.40 -14.62 -13.06
CA THR A 87 -7.18 -13.91 -12.67
C THR A 87 -6.08 -14.91 -12.29
N ASP A 88 -4.92 -14.81 -12.91
CA ASP A 88 -3.72 -15.54 -12.51
C ASP A 88 -2.77 -14.61 -11.74
N LEU A 89 -2.58 -14.90 -10.45
CA LEU A 89 -1.68 -14.17 -9.56
C LEU A 89 -0.51 -15.05 -9.08
N THR A 90 -0.14 -16.06 -9.86
CA THR A 90 0.92 -17.01 -9.48
C THR A 90 2.25 -16.29 -9.27
N GLU A 91 2.71 -15.50 -10.24
CA GLU A 91 3.97 -14.72 -10.15
C GLU A 91 3.91 -13.71 -9.00
N TRP A 92 2.73 -13.11 -8.77
CA TRP A 92 2.55 -12.17 -7.66
C TRP A 92 2.65 -12.84 -6.29
N LYS A 93 2.11 -14.06 -6.15
CA LYS A 93 2.26 -14.86 -4.92
C LYS A 93 3.71 -15.27 -4.67
N GLU A 94 4.45 -15.58 -5.73
CA GLU A 94 5.88 -15.87 -5.64
C GLU A 94 6.67 -14.64 -5.17
N LEU A 95 6.34 -13.45 -5.68
CA LEU A 95 6.93 -12.18 -5.19
C LEU A 95 6.67 -12.00 -3.68
N ILE A 96 5.43 -12.18 -3.23
CA ILE A 96 5.09 -12.07 -1.80
C ILE A 96 5.87 -13.08 -0.96
N SER A 97 6.01 -14.32 -1.44
CA SER A 97 6.81 -15.36 -0.78
C SER A 97 8.28 -14.94 -0.66
N ARG A 98 8.88 -14.40 -1.72
CA ARG A 98 10.26 -13.86 -1.69
C ARG A 98 10.40 -12.72 -0.69
N ILE A 99 9.44 -11.80 -0.65
CA ILE A 99 9.42 -10.70 0.33
C ILE A 99 9.39 -11.22 1.76
N ALA A 100 8.60 -12.27 2.03
CA ALA A 100 8.44 -12.84 3.37
C ALA A 100 9.69 -13.62 3.84
N THR A 101 10.39 -14.28 2.92
CA THR A 101 11.50 -15.20 3.22
C THR A 101 12.89 -14.56 3.22
N ARG A 102 12.99 -13.23 3.02
CA ARG A 102 14.27 -12.50 3.05
C ARG A 102 15.02 -12.74 4.35
N SER A 103 16.25 -13.18 4.25
CA SER A 103 17.09 -13.57 5.39
C SER A 103 18.25 -12.63 5.69
N ARG A 104 18.68 -11.84 4.69
CA ARG A 104 19.77 -10.89 4.82
C ARG A 104 19.26 -9.54 5.31
N ASN A 105 20.12 -8.74 5.93
CA ASN A 105 19.86 -7.34 6.25
C ASN A 105 20.86 -6.47 5.50
N CYS A 106 20.42 -5.29 5.06
CA CYS A 106 21.24 -4.29 4.40
C CYS A 106 20.80 -2.91 4.90
N LYS A 107 21.72 -2.14 5.44
CA LYS A 107 21.45 -0.80 5.97
C LYS A 107 22.02 0.25 5.04
N ILE A 108 21.17 1.08 4.46
CA ILE A 108 21.53 2.10 3.48
C ILE A 108 21.29 3.49 4.09
N ALA A 109 22.32 4.32 4.12
CA ALA A 109 22.16 5.73 4.44
C ALA A 109 21.61 6.48 3.23
N LEU A 110 20.41 7.07 3.37
CA LEU A 110 19.87 8.01 2.40
C LEU A 110 20.18 9.43 2.88
N VAL A 111 21.09 10.08 2.18
CA VAL A 111 21.57 11.43 2.52
C VAL A 111 20.80 12.46 1.70
N GLY A 112 20.11 13.37 2.35
CA GLY A 112 19.32 14.37 1.67
C GLY A 112 18.98 15.56 2.54
N LYS A 113 18.41 16.60 1.93
CA LYS A 113 18.01 17.83 2.62
C LYS A 113 16.66 17.70 3.33
N TYR A 114 15.73 16.94 2.75
CA TYR A 114 14.35 16.87 3.23
C TYR A 114 14.03 15.56 3.94
N VAL A 115 15.00 14.98 4.63
CA VAL A 115 14.89 13.65 5.27
C VAL A 115 13.83 13.55 6.38
N LYS A 116 13.36 14.69 6.90
CA LYS A 116 12.23 14.73 7.84
C LYS A 116 10.87 14.49 7.17
N LEU A 117 10.79 14.68 5.86
CA LEU A 117 9.61 14.40 5.02
C LEU A 117 9.93 13.21 4.12
N HIS A 118 9.74 12.01 4.61
CA HIS A 118 10.10 10.76 3.92
C HIS A 118 9.46 10.65 2.53
N ASP A 119 8.25 11.19 2.36
CA ASP A 119 7.53 11.19 1.07
C ASP A 119 8.29 11.91 -0.05
N ALA A 120 9.19 12.86 0.27
CA ALA A 120 10.04 13.51 -0.72
C ALA A 120 10.98 12.52 -1.43
N TYR A 121 11.29 11.39 -0.80
CA TYR A 121 12.17 10.35 -1.31
C TYR A 121 11.47 9.02 -1.56
N LEU A 122 10.14 9.03 -1.67
CA LEU A 122 9.33 7.80 -1.78
C LEU A 122 9.81 6.89 -2.91
N SER A 123 10.08 7.43 -4.10
CA SER A 123 10.55 6.63 -5.25
C SER A 123 11.91 5.99 -5.02
N VAL A 124 12.82 6.70 -4.33
CA VAL A 124 14.15 6.18 -3.98
C VAL A 124 14.02 5.06 -2.95
N MET A 125 13.22 5.29 -1.92
CA MET A 125 12.93 4.32 -0.87
C MET A 125 12.33 3.04 -1.44
N GLU A 126 11.29 3.15 -2.28
CA GLU A 126 10.66 1.99 -2.93
C GLU A 126 11.63 1.26 -3.87
N SER A 127 12.49 1.98 -4.59
CA SER A 127 13.53 1.37 -5.43
C SER A 127 14.52 0.55 -4.61
N LEU A 128 14.91 1.03 -3.44
CA LEU A 128 15.77 0.29 -2.51
C LEU A 128 15.08 -0.97 -1.97
N TYR A 129 13.79 -0.89 -1.64
CA TYR A 129 13.02 -2.05 -1.22
C TYR A 129 12.87 -3.08 -2.34
N HIS A 130 12.62 -2.65 -3.59
CA HIS A 130 12.57 -3.56 -4.75
C HIS A 130 13.90 -4.26 -4.99
N ALA A 131 15.02 -3.54 -4.89
CA ALA A 131 16.35 -4.13 -4.94
C ALA A 131 16.55 -5.15 -3.81
N GLY A 132 16.05 -4.85 -2.62
CA GLY A 132 16.06 -5.77 -1.49
C GLY A 132 15.25 -7.04 -1.73
N PHE A 133 14.11 -6.96 -2.42
CA PHE A 133 13.30 -8.13 -2.76
C PHE A 133 14.06 -9.09 -3.67
N GLU A 134 14.74 -8.55 -4.68
CA GLU A 134 15.51 -9.34 -5.64
C GLU A 134 16.79 -9.93 -5.02
N ASN A 135 17.42 -9.21 -4.09
CA ASN A 135 18.65 -9.63 -3.43
C ASN A 135 18.42 -10.35 -2.09
N GLU A 136 17.20 -10.82 -1.80
CA GLU A 136 16.82 -11.51 -0.56
C GLU A 136 17.17 -10.74 0.72
N SER A 137 17.19 -9.41 0.64
CA SER A 137 17.65 -8.52 1.70
C SER A 137 16.51 -7.67 2.25
N LYS A 138 16.46 -7.54 3.57
CA LYS A 138 15.63 -6.54 4.26
C LYS A 138 16.42 -5.24 4.29
N VAL A 139 15.96 -4.25 3.56
CA VAL A 139 16.61 -2.93 3.52
C VAL A 139 16.10 -2.10 4.69
N GLU A 140 17.04 -1.61 5.49
CA GLU A 140 16.83 -0.58 6.50
C GLU A 140 17.38 0.74 5.97
N ILE A 141 16.56 1.79 5.99
CA ILE A 141 16.99 3.12 5.54
C ILE A 141 17.35 3.98 6.75
N LYS A 142 18.62 4.39 6.81
CA LYS A 142 19.10 5.41 7.75
C LYS A 142 18.99 6.77 7.08
N TRP A 143 18.11 7.61 7.62
CA TRP A 143 17.87 8.95 7.11
C TRP A 143 18.94 9.91 7.65
N VAL A 144 19.72 10.50 6.76
CA VAL A 144 20.83 11.40 7.12
C VAL A 144 20.58 12.77 6.50
N ASP A 145 20.49 13.79 7.36
CA ASP A 145 20.38 15.17 6.91
C ASP A 145 21.75 15.66 6.41
N SER A 146 21.82 16.00 5.13
CA SER A 146 23.07 16.47 4.51
C SER A 146 23.66 17.71 5.18
N GLU A 147 22.84 18.54 5.84
CA GLU A 147 23.30 19.74 6.55
C GLU A 147 24.03 19.40 7.86
N THR A 148 23.91 18.17 8.37
CA THR A 148 24.63 17.72 9.57
C THR A 148 26.02 17.17 9.30
N LEU A 149 26.36 16.92 8.03
CA LEU A 149 27.62 16.34 7.59
C LEU A 149 28.67 17.47 7.35
N VAL A 150 29.15 18.07 8.42
CA VAL A 150 29.98 19.29 8.37
C VAL A 150 31.46 19.03 8.16
N ASP A 151 31.95 17.84 8.50
CA ASP A 151 33.41 17.46 8.41
C ASP A 151 33.56 15.94 8.24
N GLN A 152 34.82 15.49 8.05
CA GLN A 152 35.12 14.08 7.85
C GLN A 152 34.86 13.21 9.08
N ASP A 153 35.09 13.71 10.28
CA ASP A 153 34.88 12.94 11.51
C ASP A 153 33.38 12.67 11.71
N ARG A 154 32.58 13.68 11.48
CA ARG A 154 31.12 13.54 11.52
C ARG A 154 30.59 12.58 10.44
N CYS A 155 31.14 12.65 9.24
CA CYS A 155 30.78 11.68 8.19
C CYS A 155 31.18 10.25 8.57
N ALA A 156 32.38 10.05 9.10
CA ALA A 156 32.85 8.74 9.52
C ALA A 156 31.97 8.14 10.64
N GLU A 157 31.59 8.95 11.62
CA GLU A 157 30.70 8.56 12.71
C GLU A 157 29.30 8.19 12.16
N GLU A 158 28.72 9.04 11.30
CA GLU A 158 27.37 8.87 10.79
C GLU A 158 27.23 7.65 9.88
N PHE A 159 28.29 7.28 9.15
CA PHE A 159 28.26 6.15 8.21
C PHE A 159 28.91 4.86 8.74
N ALA A 160 29.35 4.83 10.01
CA ALA A 160 30.07 3.68 10.57
C ALA A 160 29.25 2.37 10.58
N ASP A 161 27.92 2.47 10.61
CA ASP A 161 27.00 1.35 10.79
C ASP A 161 26.15 1.05 9.54
N VAL A 162 26.54 1.55 8.35
CA VAL A 162 25.80 1.34 7.11
C VAL A 162 26.60 0.53 6.08
N ASP A 163 25.90 -0.23 5.26
CA ASP A 163 26.47 -1.05 4.19
C ASP A 163 26.63 -0.26 2.89
N GLY A 164 25.90 0.85 2.75
CA GLY A 164 25.95 1.69 1.56
C GLY A 164 25.34 3.07 1.78
N ILE A 165 25.65 3.98 0.86
CA ILE A 165 25.18 5.38 0.89
C ILE A 165 24.55 5.71 -0.45
N ILE A 166 23.40 6.39 -0.42
CA ILE A 166 22.76 6.98 -1.59
C ILE A 166 22.51 8.47 -1.35
N VAL A 167 22.87 9.29 -2.34
CA VAL A 167 22.66 10.74 -2.37
C VAL A 167 21.85 11.05 -3.61
N PRO A 168 20.51 11.12 -3.52
CA PRO A 168 19.63 11.33 -4.68
C PRO A 168 19.60 12.78 -5.17
#